data_66bd1ac4547d9b5371d9440255218dae
#
_entry.id   66bd1ac4547d9b5371d9440255218dae
#
_cell.length_a   1.000
_cell.length_b   1.000
_cell.length_c   1.000
_cell.angle_alpha   90.00
_cell.angle_beta   90.00
_cell.angle_gamma   90.00
#
_symmetry.space_group_name_H-M   'P 1'
#
loop_
_entity.id
_entity.type
_entity.pdbx_description
1 polymer ?
#
loop_
_entity_poly.entity_id
_entity_poly.type
_entity_poly.pdbx_seq_one_letter_code
_entity_poly.pdbx_strand_id
1 'polypeptide(L)'
;VSLDDNKLVFKFTDGTGLKMFDNGQSCCEDRYMRTDDDLSDYQGSTLLDFELKDALNMEDKYGDHEVQFLDVKTSNGVFQMANHNEHNGYYGGFWIVARSL
;
A
#
# COMPACT_ATOMS: atom_id res chain seq x y z
N VAL A 1 -4.80 -12.40 3.38
CA VAL A 1 -4.30 -11.13 2.84
C VAL A 1 -3.57 -11.38 1.53
N SER A 2 -3.77 -10.54 0.56
CA SER A 2 -3.12 -10.64 -0.75
C SER A 2 -2.91 -9.24 -1.34
N LEU A 3 -1.95 -9.13 -2.27
CA LEU A 3 -1.76 -7.94 -3.07
C LEU A 3 -2.20 -8.27 -4.49
N ASP A 4 -3.25 -7.60 -4.97
CA ASP A 4 -3.87 -7.88 -6.25
C ASP A 4 -4.19 -6.56 -6.95
N ASP A 5 -3.68 -6.38 -8.17
CA ASP A 5 -3.90 -5.18 -8.99
C ASP A 5 -3.65 -3.87 -8.21
N ASN A 6 -2.52 -3.78 -7.51
CA ASN A 6 -2.13 -2.65 -6.66
C ASN A 6 -3.15 -2.34 -5.55
N LYS A 7 -3.86 -3.35 -5.08
CA LYS A 7 -4.77 -3.28 -3.95
C LYS A 7 -4.38 -4.33 -2.92
N LEU A 8 -4.25 -3.87 -1.69
CA LEU A 8 -4.03 -4.77 -0.56
C LEU A 8 -5.39 -5.25 -0.07
N VAL A 9 -5.64 -6.56 -0.19
CA VAL A 9 -6.94 -7.16 0.07
C VAL A 9 -6.87 -8.04 1.29
N PHE A 10 -7.80 -7.83 2.21
CA PHE A 10 -8.01 -8.67 3.38
C PHE A 10 -9.37 -9.35 3.29
N LYS A 11 -9.40 -10.65 3.48
CA LYS A 11 -10.64 -11.43 3.59
C LYS A 11 -10.71 -12.04 4.98
N PHE A 12 -11.76 -11.71 5.71
CA PHE A 12 -11.94 -12.13 7.10
C PHE A 12 -12.79 -13.39 7.19
N THR A 13 -12.65 -14.10 8.31
CA THR A 13 -13.34 -15.37 8.52
C THR A 13 -14.86 -15.24 8.71
N ASP A 14 -15.33 -14.04 9.01
CA ASP A 14 -16.77 -13.74 9.14
C ASP A 14 -17.47 -13.47 7.80
N GLY A 15 -16.75 -13.58 6.68
CA GLY A 15 -17.28 -13.34 5.34
C GLY A 15 -17.14 -11.89 4.87
N THR A 16 -16.68 -10.99 5.73
CA THR A 16 -16.40 -9.61 5.35
C THR A 16 -15.00 -9.47 4.75
N GLY A 17 -14.68 -8.31 4.24
CA GLY A 17 -13.36 -8.02 3.70
C GLY A 17 -13.09 -6.52 3.63
N LEU A 18 -11.83 -6.21 3.38
CA LEU A 18 -11.32 -4.85 3.30
C LEU A 18 -10.31 -4.77 2.16
N LYS A 19 -10.32 -3.68 1.41
CA LYS A 19 -9.26 -3.38 0.45
C LYS A 19 -8.68 -2.00 0.74
N MET A 20 -7.36 -1.89 0.60
CA MET A 20 -6.63 -0.63 0.71
C MET A 20 -5.87 -0.38 -0.58
N PHE A 21 -5.94 0.84 -1.08
CA PHE A 21 -5.28 1.21 -2.33
C PHE A 21 -5.10 2.73 -2.42
N ASP A 22 -4.22 3.16 -3.34
CA ASP A 22 -4.07 4.57 -3.66
C ASP A 22 -5.10 4.95 -4.73
N ASN A 23 -6.00 5.87 -4.40
CA ASN A 23 -7.09 6.32 -5.25
C ASN A 23 -6.78 7.62 -6.00
N GLY A 24 -5.51 8.03 -6.02
CA GLY A 24 -5.10 9.32 -6.55
C GLY A 24 -4.58 9.30 -7.98
N GLN A 25 -4.68 8.17 -8.71
CA GLN A 25 -4.14 8.07 -10.06
C GLN A 25 -4.70 9.14 -10.98
N SER A 26 -3.80 9.90 -11.60
CA SER A 26 -4.14 10.89 -12.63
C SER A 26 -3.21 10.73 -13.84
N CYS A 27 -3.38 11.55 -14.84
CA CYS A 27 -2.46 11.48 -16.00
C CYS A 27 -1.04 11.80 -15.54
N CYS A 28 -0.04 11.22 -16.17
CA CYS A 28 1.38 11.50 -15.95
C CYS A 28 1.91 11.01 -14.60
N GLU A 29 1.17 10.17 -13.91
CA GLU A 29 1.56 9.47 -12.69
C GLU A 29 1.52 7.97 -12.89
N ASP A 30 2.40 7.27 -12.18
CA ASP A 30 2.35 5.82 -12.05
C ASP A 30 2.36 5.48 -10.56
N ARG A 31 1.23 5.01 -10.06
CA ARG A 31 1.01 4.65 -8.65
C ARG A 31 0.90 3.14 -8.52
N TYR A 32 1.70 2.58 -7.63
CA TYR A 32 1.70 1.13 -7.42
C TYR A 32 2.10 0.79 -5.98
N MET A 33 1.77 -0.43 -5.58
CA MET A 33 2.11 -0.99 -4.27
C MET A 33 3.06 -2.18 -4.43
N ARG A 34 4.05 -2.26 -3.56
CA ARG A 34 5.02 -3.36 -3.52
C ARG A 34 5.28 -3.77 -2.08
N THR A 35 5.63 -5.02 -1.90
CA THR A 35 6.11 -5.52 -0.61
C THR A 35 7.22 -6.54 -0.83
N ASP A 36 8.23 -6.51 0.05
CA ASP A 36 9.28 -7.52 0.13
C ASP A 36 8.91 -8.64 1.10
N ASP A 37 7.83 -8.47 1.85
CA ASP A 37 7.36 -9.46 2.81
C ASP A 37 6.55 -10.56 2.11
N ASP A 38 6.63 -11.76 2.64
CA ASP A 38 5.81 -12.88 2.18
C ASP A 38 4.45 -12.83 2.88
N LEU A 39 3.42 -12.40 2.16
CA LEU A 39 2.08 -12.25 2.72
C LEU A 39 1.48 -13.58 3.18
N SER A 40 1.99 -14.72 2.71
CA SER A 40 1.51 -16.02 3.17
C SER A 40 1.81 -16.27 4.65
N ASP A 41 2.84 -15.62 5.21
CA ASP A 41 3.20 -15.72 6.62
C ASP A 41 2.15 -15.07 7.55
N TYR A 42 1.29 -14.24 7.00
CA TYR A 42 0.29 -13.47 7.75
C TYR A 42 -1.13 -14.00 7.58
N GLN A 43 -1.32 -15.06 6.79
CA GLN A 43 -2.62 -15.70 6.64
C GLN A 43 -3.04 -16.34 7.98
N GLY A 44 -4.32 -16.21 8.31
CA GLY A 44 -4.86 -16.71 9.57
C GLY A 44 -4.56 -15.86 10.79
N SER A 45 -3.80 -14.77 10.65
CA SER A 45 -3.54 -13.84 11.76
C SER A 45 -4.71 -12.88 11.97
N THR A 46 -4.71 -12.21 13.12
CA THR A 46 -5.67 -11.15 13.43
C THR A 46 -5.08 -9.80 13.01
N LEU A 47 -5.86 -9.03 12.25
CA LEU A 47 -5.48 -7.67 11.89
C LEU A 47 -5.66 -6.75 13.10
N LEU A 48 -4.62 -6.02 13.47
CA LEU A 48 -4.61 -5.19 14.66
C LEU A 48 -4.66 -3.69 14.34
N ASP A 49 -3.81 -3.21 13.43
CA ASP A 49 -3.69 -1.78 13.17
C ASP A 49 -2.96 -1.52 11.84
N PHE A 50 -3.07 -0.27 11.38
CA PHE A 50 -2.33 0.27 10.23
C PHE A 50 -1.61 1.54 10.63
N GLU A 51 -0.42 1.77 10.06
CA GLU A 51 0.32 3.01 10.28
C GLU A 51 0.97 3.45 8.95
N LEU A 52 0.71 4.68 8.55
CA LEU A 52 1.36 5.28 7.39
C LEU A 52 2.62 6.01 7.85
N LYS A 53 3.72 5.78 7.12
CA LYS A 53 5.01 6.43 7.39
C LYS A 53 5.54 7.03 6.11
N ASP A 54 5.93 8.29 6.17
CA ASP A 54 6.57 8.96 5.04
C ASP A 54 7.97 8.39 4.83
N ALA A 55 8.34 8.28 3.56
CA ALA A 55 9.67 7.89 3.15
C ALA A 55 10.38 9.04 2.44
N LEU A 56 11.68 8.88 2.22
CA LEU A 56 12.46 9.84 1.47
C LEU A 56 12.03 9.83 0.00
N ASN A 57 11.92 11.02 -0.57
CA ASN A 57 11.73 11.16 -2.01
C ASN A 57 13.00 10.71 -2.73
N MET A 58 12.80 9.97 -3.81
CA MET A 58 13.88 9.61 -4.73
C MET A 58 13.69 10.39 -6.02
N GLU A 59 14.79 10.96 -6.53
CA GLU A 59 14.77 11.60 -7.85
C GLU A 59 15.23 10.59 -8.88
N ASP A 60 14.35 10.33 -9.83
CA ASP A 60 14.68 9.51 -10.99
C ASP A 60 15.17 10.38 -12.14
N LYS A 61 15.81 9.74 -13.11
CA LYS A 61 16.31 10.41 -14.31
C LYS A 61 15.24 11.19 -15.08
N TYR A 62 13.96 10.79 -14.93
CA TYR A 62 12.84 11.32 -15.72
C TYR A 62 11.76 12.00 -14.88
N GLY A 63 12.00 12.24 -13.59
CA GLY A 63 11.01 12.88 -12.73
C GLY A 63 11.22 12.54 -11.27
N ASP A 64 10.17 12.76 -10.49
CA ASP A 64 10.17 12.51 -9.06
C ASP A 64 9.59 11.13 -8.75
N HIS A 65 10.20 10.45 -7.78
CA HIS A 65 9.72 9.19 -7.29
C HIS A 65 9.48 9.30 -5.78
N GLU A 66 8.22 9.33 -5.41
CA GLU A 66 7.80 9.38 -4.01
C GLU A 66 7.49 7.97 -3.50
N VAL A 67 7.82 7.71 -2.25
CA VAL A 67 7.51 6.45 -1.56
C VAL A 67 6.92 6.74 -0.20
N GLN A 68 5.84 6.05 0.14
CA GLN A 68 5.23 6.06 1.46
C GLN A 68 5.05 4.62 1.93
N PHE A 69 5.38 4.36 3.18
CA PHE A 69 5.21 3.03 3.75
C PHE A 69 3.89 2.91 4.51
N LEU A 70 3.24 1.77 4.34
CA LEU A 70 2.11 1.33 5.13
C LEU A 70 2.54 0.12 5.95
N ASP A 71 2.63 0.29 7.26
CA ASP A 71 2.87 -0.81 8.18
C ASP A 71 1.54 -1.43 8.57
N VAL A 72 1.44 -2.74 8.40
CA VAL A 72 0.25 -3.51 8.78
C VAL A 72 0.59 -4.38 9.98
N LYS A 73 -0.05 -4.10 11.10
CA LYS A 73 0.21 -4.80 12.37
C LYS A 73 -0.77 -5.94 12.54
N THR A 74 -0.24 -7.13 12.71
CA THR A 74 -1.03 -8.35 12.90
C THR A 74 -0.56 -9.13 14.11
N SER A 75 -1.35 -10.12 14.52
CA SER A 75 -0.97 -11.02 15.62
C SER A 75 0.26 -11.88 15.31
N ASN A 76 0.64 -12.01 14.04
CA ASN A 76 1.85 -12.74 13.60
C ASN A 76 3.04 -11.82 13.31
N GLY A 77 2.93 -10.52 13.62
CA GLY A 77 3.97 -9.55 13.37
C GLY A 77 3.51 -8.42 12.46
N VAL A 78 4.47 -7.64 11.99
CA VAL A 78 4.23 -6.47 11.14
C VAL A 78 4.79 -6.73 9.75
N PHE A 79 3.99 -6.48 8.72
CA PHE A 79 4.52 -6.41 7.36
C PHE A 79 4.39 -4.99 6.81
N GLN A 80 5.25 -4.66 5.87
CA GLN A 80 5.34 -3.31 5.31
C GLN A 80 5.03 -3.33 3.82
N MET A 81 4.13 -2.45 3.43
CA MET A 81 3.79 -2.18 2.04
C MET A 81 4.43 -0.87 1.62
N ALA A 82 5.09 -0.84 0.48
CA ALA A 82 5.60 0.40 -0.10
C ALA A 82 4.62 0.90 -1.15
N ASN A 83 4.14 2.12 -0.96
CA ASN A 83 3.31 2.83 -1.93
C ASN A 83 4.21 3.75 -2.74
N HIS A 84 4.23 3.57 -4.05
CA HIS A 84 5.06 4.33 -4.97
C HIS A 84 4.22 5.26 -5.82
N ASN A 85 4.75 6.45 -6.09
CA ASN A 85 4.19 7.38 -7.06
C ASN A 85 5.34 7.99 -7.87
N GLU A 86 5.42 7.61 -9.13
CA GLU A 86 6.35 8.17 -10.10
C GLU A 86 5.64 9.21 -10.94
N HIS A 87 6.14 10.46 -10.94
CA HIS A 87 5.48 11.58 -11.60
C HIS A 87 6.50 12.59 -12.13
N ASN A 88 6.00 13.61 -12.82
CA ASN A 88 6.84 14.62 -13.48
C ASN A 88 7.02 15.92 -12.66
N GLY A 89 6.65 15.91 -11.37
CA GLY A 89 6.74 17.06 -10.48
C GLY A 89 5.47 17.90 -10.38
N TYR A 90 4.47 17.68 -11.22
CA TYR A 90 3.18 18.39 -11.15
C TYR A 90 2.20 17.74 -10.19
N TYR A 91 2.27 16.43 -10.08
CA TYR A 91 1.37 15.62 -9.28
C TYR A 91 2.20 14.89 -8.26
N GLY A 92 1.68 14.71 -7.09
CA GLY A 92 2.41 14.01 -6.04
C GLY A 92 1.51 13.61 -4.89
N GLY A 93 2.12 13.07 -3.84
CA GLY A 93 1.43 12.61 -2.66
C GLY A 93 0.73 11.28 -2.85
N PHE A 94 -0.04 10.90 -1.83
CA PHE A 94 -0.71 9.61 -1.75
C PHE A 94 -2.13 9.81 -1.22
N TRP A 95 -3.07 9.06 -1.80
CA TRP A 95 -4.47 9.01 -1.35
C TRP A 95 -4.84 7.59 -1.02
N ILE A 96 -4.30 7.09 0.07
CA ILE A 96 -4.56 5.73 0.52
C ILE A 96 -5.94 5.69 1.15
N VAL A 97 -6.81 4.85 0.60
CA VAL A 97 -8.17 4.66 1.09
C VAL A 97 -8.39 3.21 1.48
N ALA A 98 -9.30 2.99 2.42
CA ALA A 98 -9.75 1.67 2.85
C ALA A 98 -11.25 1.57 2.59
N ARG A 99 -11.66 0.49 1.91
CA ARG A 99 -13.07 0.25 1.58
C ARG A 99 -13.45 -1.19 1.85
N SER A 100 -14.70 -1.41 2.23
CA SER A 100 -15.26 -2.75 2.32
C SER A 100 -15.30 -3.44 0.97
N LEU A 101 -15.07 -4.73 0.99
CA LEU A 101 -15.26 -5.55 -0.21
C LEU A 101 -16.74 -5.74 -0.51
#